data_47266973ce29079a4a03ee8620e1632d
#
_entry.id   47266973ce29079a4a03ee8620e1632d
#
_cell.length_a   1.000
_cell.length_b   1.000
_cell.length_c   1.000
_cell.angle_alpha   90.00
_cell.angle_beta   90.00
_cell.angle_gamma   90.00
#
_symmetry.space_group_name_H-M   'P 1'
#
loop_
_entity.id
_entity.type
_entity.pdbx_description
1 polymer ?
#
loop_
_entity_poly.entity_id
_entity_poly.type
_entity_poly.pdbx_seq_one_letter_code
_entity_poly.pdbx_strand_id
1 'polypeptide(L)'
;LSIFILVIAAYTVYLDAQISAKFAGNKWQVPAQIYARPMFLSLKQEISIKEIEEELQLLGYRRVTRADSSGEYQVLRNSIRIQRRKFDFSHGTENLRNIEISFKNARISQIQDLNSRQSINNIYLEPWLVTRLVSSGREDRMLVQINDVPPILTQALVAVEDQNFYQHFGVAPLSILRALMANISAGRTVQGGSTLTQQLVKNLFLTREKSLVRKAKEAMMALIIEVRYSKDVILEAYLNEVFLGQNGDTGVYGFGLASYFYYDRPLNELSIDEIATLVGIIKGPSYYNPRKHPQRALERRNIVLRSMFESNQLSPNEYQDLVTLPIKLASGASLKKGKHPAFMDQVRRELRLVLDNPDIRQSGLKVFTTLDSNAQMKAERAVSEGVAKQEKRIGKSGFEAAMIVT
;
A
#
# COMPACT_ATOMS: atom_id res chain seq x y z
N LEU A 1 18.12 40.75 -24.26
CA LEU A 1 18.58 39.77 -23.28
C LEU A 1 17.90 39.99 -21.91
N SER A 2 17.90 41.20 -21.35
CA SER A 2 17.35 41.53 -20.05
C SER A 2 15.85 41.23 -19.91
N ILE A 3 15.02 41.57 -20.91
CA ILE A 3 13.59 41.22 -20.93
C ILE A 3 13.36 39.72 -20.90
N PHE A 4 14.15 38.95 -21.65
CA PHE A 4 14.05 37.49 -21.69
C PHE A 4 14.39 36.85 -20.33
N ILE A 5 15.44 37.33 -19.65
CA ILE A 5 15.83 36.89 -18.31
C ILE A 5 14.71 37.21 -17.32
N LEU A 6 14.10 38.43 -17.39
CA LEU A 6 13.02 38.81 -16.52
C LEU A 6 11.75 37.96 -16.70
N VAL A 7 11.41 37.62 -17.95
CA VAL A 7 10.30 36.70 -18.27
C VAL A 7 10.56 35.30 -17.70
N ILE A 8 11.78 34.76 -17.86
CA ILE A 8 12.14 33.46 -17.28
C ILE A 8 12.07 33.52 -15.75
N ALA A 9 12.59 34.57 -15.12
CA ALA A 9 12.54 34.73 -13.67
C ALA A 9 11.09 34.80 -13.16
N ALA A 10 10.23 35.60 -13.79
CA ALA A 10 8.80 35.67 -13.44
C ALA A 10 8.10 34.33 -13.61
N TYR A 11 8.39 33.59 -14.69
CA TYR A 11 7.85 32.30 -14.94
C TYR A 11 8.33 31.24 -13.91
N THR A 12 9.60 31.32 -13.51
CA THR A 12 10.16 30.45 -12.45
C THR A 12 9.45 30.70 -11.11
N VAL A 13 9.20 31.97 -10.73
CA VAL A 13 8.44 32.34 -9.53
C VAL A 13 7.01 31.78 -9.59
N TYR A 14 6.36 31.88 -10.75
CA TYR A 14 5.03 31.31 -10.96
C TYR A 14 5.01 29.77 -10.77
N LEU A 15 5.98 29.06 -11.37
CA LEU A 15 6.10 27.59 -11.19
C LEU A 15 6.41 27.23 -9.76
N ASP A 16 7.26 28.00 -9.10
CA ASP A 16 7.60 27.81 -7.70
C ASP A 16 6.39 27.98 -6.77
N ALA A 17 5.55 28.96 -7.03
CA ALA A 17 4.29 29.15 -6.29
C ALA A 17 3.34 27.94 -6.47
N GLN A 18 3.22 27.41 -7.70
CA GLN A 18 2.43 26.20 -7.95
C GLN A 18 2.96 24.97 -7.18
N ILE A 19 4.28 24.77 -7.18
CA ILE A 19 4.94 23.68 -6.47
C ILE A 19 4.71 23.82 -4.98
N SER A 20 4.99 25.00 -4.42
CA SER A 20 4.85 25.28 -3.00
C SER A 20 3.40 25.07 -2.53
N ALA A 21 2.41 25.58 -3.26
CA ALA A 21 1.00 25.38 -2.95
C ALA A 21 0.61 23.90 -2.91
N LYS A 22 1.12 23.07 -3.86
CA LYS A 22 0.84 21.65 -3.91
C LYS A 22 1.54 20.86 -2.79
N PHE A 23 2.76 21.25 -2.42
CA PHE A 23 3.53 20.57 -1.37
C PHE A 23 3.20 21.05 0.05
N ALA A 24 2.75 22.30 0.24
CA ALA A 24 2.32 22.82 1.53
C ALA A 24 0.89 22.41 1.90
N GLY A 25 0.02 22.21 0.90
CA GLY A 25 -1.37 21.78 1.11
C GLY A 25 -1.53 20.25 1.16
N ASN A 26 -2.79 19.81 1.16
CA ASN A 26 -3.11 18.38 0.97
C ASN A 26 -2.71 17.95 -0.43
N LYS A 27 -1.52 17.38 -0.57
CA LYS A 27 -0.97 16.91 -1.86
C LYS A 27 -1.92 15.96 -2.56
N TRP A 28 -2.61 15.12 -1.76
CA TRP A 28 -3.52 14.07 -2.23
C TRP A 28 -4.84 14.10 -1.48
N GLN A 29 -5.90 13.75 -2.18
CA GLN A 29 -7.15 13.36 -1.55
C GLN A 29 -7.01 11.92 -1.09
N VAL A 30 -6.93 11.71 0.22
CA VAL A 30 -6.77 10.39 0.82
C VAL A 30 -8.12 9.94 1.34
N PRO A 31 -8.67 8.82 0.84
CA PRO A 31 -9.94 8.32 1.32
C PRO A 31 -9.94 8.06 2.82
N ALA A 32 -11.03 8.38 3.49
CA ALA A 32 -11.22 7.97 4.87
C ALA A 32 -11.23 6.43 4.97
N GLN A 33 -10.56 5.91 5.97
CA GLN A 33 -10.40 4.48 6.23
C GLN A 33 -11.34 4.07 7.35
N ILE A 34 -12.22 3.11 7.09
CA ILE A 34 -13.19 2.60 8.06
C ILE A 34 -12.66 1.29 8.62
N TYR A 35 -12.44 1.28 9.93
CA TYR A 35 -11.93 0.13 10.66
C TYR A 35 -13.00 -0.50 11.53
N ALA A 36 -12.96 -1.82 11.67
CA ALA A 36 -13.66 -2.57 12.70
C ALA A 36 -13.12 -2.20 14.10
N ARG A 37 -13.70 -2.74 15.14
CA ARG A 37 -13.10 -2.61 16.47
C ARG A 37 -11.81 -3.44 16.56
N PRO A 38 -10.76 -2.94 17.24
CA PRO A 38 -9.57 -3.74 17.50
C PRO A 38 -9.92 -4.91 18.44
N MET A 39 -9.36 -6.11 18.16
CA MET A 39 -9.50 -7.23 19.09
C MET A 39 -8.68 -6.95 20.35
N PHE A 40 -9.36 -6.90 21.47
CA PHE A 40 -8.76 -6.74 22.80
C PHE A 40 -8.54 -8.12 23.44
N LEU A 41 -7.32 -8.39 23.86
CA LEU A 41 -6.92 -9.63 24.53
C LEU A 41 -6.38 -9.31 25.92
N SER A 42 -6.90 -9.97 26.95
CA SER A 42 -6.52 -9.74 28.36
C SER A 42 -6.36 -11.04 29.12
N LEU A 43 -5.64 -10.96 30.24
CA LEU A 43 -5.48 -12.10 31.16
C LEU A 43 -6.83 -12.60 31.65
N LYS A 44 -6.96 -13.92 31.78
CA LYS A 44 -8.19 -14.64 32.22
C LYS A 44 -9.37 -14.57 31.24
N GLN A 45 -9.24 -13.85 30.13
CA GLN A 45 -10.28 -13.82 29.08
C GLN A 45 -10.52 -15.23 28.54
N GLU A 46 -11.80 -15.58 28.39
CA GLU A 46 -12.22 -16.82 27.75
C GLU A 46 -12.24 -16.61 26.23
N ILE A 47 -11.29 -17.20 25.56
CA ILE A 47 -11.12 -17.15 24.11
C ILE A 47 -10.24 -18.31 23.68
N SER A 48 -10.51 -18.89 22.53
CA SER A 48 -9.74 -19.98 21.96
C SER A 48 -8.60 -19.48 21.04
N ILE A 49 -7.56 -20.30 20.88
CA ILE A 49 -6.51 -20.06 19.88
C ILE A 49 -7.14 -19.91 18.49
N LYS A 50 -8.16 -20.70 18.17
CA LYS A 50 -8.84 -20.68 16.87
C LYS A 50 -9.51 -19.34 16.58
N GLU A 51 -10.14 -18.70 17.58
CA GLU A 51 -10.77 -17.37 17.41
C GLU A 51 -9.72 -16.29 17.14
N ILE A 52 -8.55 -16.38 17.79
CA ILE A 52 -7.42 -15.48 17.48
C ILE A 52 -6.88 -15.77 16.09
N GLU A 53 -6.76 -17.03 15.68
CA GLU A 53 -6.33 -17.38 14.31
C GLU A 53 -7.30 -16.84 13.24
N GLU A 54 -8.63 -16.95 13.49
CA GLU A 54 -9.65 -16.41 12.58
C GLU A 54 -9.48 -14.89 12.38
N GLU A 55 -9.22 -14.15 13.47
CA GLU A 55 -8.93 -12.71 13.39
C GLU A 55 -7.61 -12.43 12.66
N LEU A 56 -6.53 -13.14 12.99
CA LEU A 56 -5.24 -12.97 12.33
C LEU A 56 -5.32 -13.26 10.81
N GLN A 57 -6.09 -14.28 10.43
CA GLN A 57 -6.33 -14.58 9.01
C GLN A 57 -7.12 -13.48 8.32
N LEU A 58 -8.13 -12.90 8.99
CA LEU A 58 -8.88 -11.75 8.47
C LEU A 58 -7.99 -10.53 8.28
N LEU A 59 -7.04 -10.31 9.20
CA LEU A 59 -6.03 -9.25 9.13
C LEU A 59 -4.92 -9.56 8.10
N GLY A 60 -4.93 -10.72 7.44
CA GLY A 60 -3.94 -11.11 6.45
C GLY A 60 -2.59 -11.51 7.06
N TYR A 61 -2.58 -11.98 8.32
CA TYR A 61 -1.38 -12.56 8.91
C TYR A 61 -1.07 -13.93 8.30
N ARG A 62 0.23 -14.24 8.20
CA ARG A 62 0.72 -15.52 7.68
C ARG A 62 1.04 -16.51 8.81
N ARG A 63 0.42 -17.69 8.73
CA ARG A 63 0.81 -18.79 9.61
C ARG A 63 2.14 -19.38 9.13
N VAL A 64 3.12 -19.44 10.01
CA VAL A 64 4.46 -19.93 9.74
C VAL A 64 4.92 -20.91 10.82
N THR A 65 6.00 -21.68 10.55
CA THR A 65 6.62 -22.55 11.54
C THR A 65 7.42 -21.79 12.58
N ARG A 66 7.92 -20.59 12.23
CA ARG A 66 8.61 -19.65 13.12
C ARG A 66 8.26 -18.23 12.70
N ALA A 67 7.66 -17.47 13.61
CA ALA A 67 7.24 -16.09 13.37
C ALA A 67 8.39 -15.13 13.71
N ASP A 68 9.07 -14.65 12.67
CA ASP A 68 10.23 -13.75 12.79
C ASP A 68 9.98 -12.36 12.19
N SER A 69 8.95 -12.22 11.32
CA SER A 69 8.65 -10.98 10.61
C SER A 69 7.27 -10.45 10.94
N SER A 70 7.07 -9.13 10.81
CA SER A 70 5.77 -8.46 10.98
C SER A 70 4.67 -9.17 10.19
N GLY A 71 3.48 -9.30 10.77
CA GLY A 71 2.35 -9.97 10.13
C GLY A 71 2.48 -11.50 10.05
N GLU A 72 3.33 -12.09 10.88
CA GLU A 72 3.45 -13.55 11.01
C GLU A 72 2.95 -14.04 12.35
N TYR A 73 2.43 -15.27 12.37
CA TYR A 73 2.10 -15.97 13.60
C TYR A 73 2.45 -17.44 13.54
N GLN A 74 2.70 -18.02 14.70
CA GLN A 74 2.99 -19.43 14.91
C GLN A 74 2.04 -19.98 15.96
N VAL A 75 1.39 -21.10 15.66
CA VAL A 75 0.57 -21.84 16.63
C VAL A 75 1.39 -22.95 17.25
N LEU A 76 1.44 -22.96 18.57
CA LEU A 76 2.05 -23.99 19.39
C LEU A 76 0.97 -24.81 20.11
N ARG A 77 1.36 -25.83 20.87
CA ARG A 77 0.40 -26.74 21.54
C ARG A 77 -0.60 -26.01 22.43
N ASN A 78 -0.13 -25.07 23.26
CA ASN A 78 -0.93 -24.32 24.25
C ASN A 78 -0.66 -22.82 24.20
N SER A 79 -0.05 -22.31 23.14
CA SER A 79 0.22 -20.90 22.96
C SER A 79 0.21 -20.51 21.49
N ILE A 80 0.12 -19.20 21.26
CA ILE A 80 0.26 -18.59 19.94
C ILE A 80 1.29 -17.46 20.03
N ARG A 81 2.25 -17.44 19.11
CA ARG A 81 3.20 -16.34 18.94
C ARG A 81 2.78 -15.48 17.80
N ILE A 82 2.83 -14.16 17.98
CA ILE A 82 2.37 -13.18 17.00
C ILE A 82 3.40 -12.07 16.88
N GLN A 83 3.88 -11.81 15.68
CA GLN A 83 4.63 -10.60 15.33
C GLN A 83 3.63 -9.50 14.98
N ARG A 84 3.09 -8.85 16.04
CA ARG A 84 2.04 -7.84 15.89
C ARG A 84 2.59 -6.59 15.21
N ARG A 85 1.87 -6.12 14.20
CA ARG A 85 2.20 -4.92 13.42
C ARG A 85 2.23 -3.65 14.26
N LYS A 86 3.03 -2.65 13.84
CA LYS A 86 2.86 -1.26 14.29
C LYS A 86 1.50 -0.75 13.81
N PHE A 87 0.75 -0.07 14.67
CA PHE A 87 -0.54 0.51 14.29
C PHE A 87 -0.85 1.78 15.10
N ASP A 88 -1.50 2.78 14.44
CA ASP A 88 -1.97 4.01 15.09
C ASP A 88 -3.42 3.82 15.51
N PHE A 89 -3.62 3.43 16.75
CA PHE A 89 -4.93 3.31 17.37
C PHE A 89 -5.49 4.70 17.75
N SER A 90 -6.76 4.74 18.16
CA SER A 90 -7.39 5.97 18.67
C SER A 90 -6.74 6.52 19.95
N HIS A 91 -6.08 5.66 20.73
CA HIS A 91 -5.37 6.02 21.95
C HIS A 91 -3.85 6.27 21.76
N GLY A 92 -3.36 6.17 20.53
CA GLY A 92 -1.97 6.43 20.19
C GLY A 92 -1.31 5.35 19.34
N THR A 93 -0.07 5.59 18.93
CA THR A 93 0.73 4.65 18.14
C THR A 93 1.30 3.55 19.02
N GLU A 94 1.03 2.31 18.67
CA GLU A 94 1.70 1.14 19.24
C GLU A 94 2.69 0.54 18.23
N ASN A 95 3.95 0.40 18.68
CA ASN A 95 5.02 -0.16 17.85
C ASN A 95 4.84 -1.67 17.64
N LEU A 96 5.62 -2.22 16.69
CA LEU A 96 5.74 -3.66 16.46
C LEU A 96 6.09 -4.37 17.77
N ARG A 97 5.39 -5.48 18.05
CA ARG A 97 5.65 -6.32 19.23
C ARG A 97 5.67 -7.79 18.86
N ASN A 98 6.63 -8.51 19.40
CA ASN A 98 6.69 -9.96 19.36
C ASN A 98 6.08 -10.50 20.65
N ILE A 99 4.89 -11.11 20.58
CA ILE A 99 4.15 -11.57 21.75
C ILE A 99 3.90 -13.06 21.71
N GLU A 100 3.89 -13.68 22.89
CA GLU A 100 3.39 -15.04 23.09
C GLU A 100 2.18 -15.01 24.05
N ILE A 101 1.08 -15.58 23.63
CA ILE A 101 -0.15 -15.72 24.41
C ILE A 101 -0.30 -17.20 24.76
N SER A 102 -0.26 -17.51 26.05
CA SER A 102 -0.42 -18.88 26.58
C SER A 102 -1.80 -19.12 27.13
N PHE A 103 -2.29 -20.33 27.00
CA PHE A 103 -3.64 -20.75 27.37
C PHE A 103 -3.64 -21.87 28.41
N LYS A 104 -4.60 -21.78 29.34
CA LYS A 104 -4.92 -22.85 30.30
C LYS A 104 -6.44 -22.91 30.48
N ASN A 105 -7.04 -24.10 30.28
CA ASN A 105 -8.50 -24.30 30.40
C ASN A 105 -9.32 -23.31 29.54
N ALA A 106 -8.97 -23.15 28.26
CA ALA A 106 -9.60 -22.25 27.30
C ALA A 106 -9.59 -20.74 27.71
N ARG A 107 -8.67 -20.36 28.61
CA ARG A 107 -8.50 -18.96 29.03
C ARG A 107 -7.06 -18.53 28.83
N ILE A 108 -6.86 -17.24 28.54
CA ILE A 108 -5.53 -16.63 28.50
C ILE A 108 -4.92 -16.66 29.90
N SER A 109 -3.83 -17.42 30.04
CA SER A 109 -3.12 -17.58 31.31
C SER A 109 -1.93 -16.62 31.44
N GLN A 110 -1.33 -16.24 30.31
CA GLN A 110 -0.19 -15.32 30.24
C GLN A 110 -0.14 -14.63 28.89
N ILE A 111 0.24 -13.36 28.87
CA ILE A 111 0.65 -12.61 27.67
C ILE A 111 2.06 -12.11 27.95
N GLN A 112 3.02 -12.47 27.12
CA GLN A 112 4.43 -12.11 27.28
C GLN A 112 4.94 -11.39 26.03
N ASP A 113 5.59 -10.26 26.24
CA ASP A 113 6.40 -9.61 25.22
C ASP A 113 7.76 -10.32 25.14
N LEU A 114 8.05 -10.97 24.02
CA LEU A 114 9.25 -11.80 23.86
C LEU A 114 10.52 -10.97 23.68
N ASN A 115 10.41 -9.71 23.28
CA ASN A 115 11.56 -8.81 23.12
C ASN A 115 12.05 -8.30 24.49
N SER A 116 11.12 -7.82 25.31
CA SER A 116 11.43 -7.32 26.66
C SER A 116 11.40 -8.41 27.74
N ARG A 117 10.85 -9.58 27.42
CA ARG A 117 10.57 -10.70 28.34
C ARG A 117 9.63 -10.33 29.50
N GLN A 118 8.90 -9.25 29.37
CA GLN A 118 7.93 -8.79 30.37
C GLN A 118 6.56 -9.40 30.15
N SER A 119 5.87 -9.72 31.26
CA SER A 119 4.45 -10.05 31.21
C SER A 119 3.63 -8.78 31.09
N ILE A 120 2.66 -8.80 30.21
CA ILE A 120 1.70 -7.70 29.99
C ILE A 120 0.29 -8.17 30.31
N ASN A 121 -0.56 -7.27 30.81
CA ASN A 121 -1.91 -7.62 31.23
C ASN A 121 -2.89 -7.71 30.07
N ASN A 122 -2.65 -6.93 29.02
CA ASN A 122 -3.52 -6.85 27.87
C ASN A 122 -2.75 -6.40 26.62
N ILE A 123 -3.35 -6.63 25.46
CA ILE A 123 -2.87 -6.16 24.15
C ILE A 123 -4.03 -5.98 23.18
N TYR A 124 -3.89 -5.04 22.25
CA TYR A 124 -4.77 -4.90 21.09
C TYR A 124 -4.08 -5.49 19.85
N LEU A 125 -4.83 -6.27 19.07
CA LEU A 125 -4.51 -6.50 17.67
C LEU A 125 -5.07 -5.34 16.86
N GLU A 126 -4.39 -4.98 15.77
CA GLU A 126 -4.88 -3.92 14.89
C GLU A 126 -6.27 -4.27 14.32
N PRO A 127 -7.14 -3.28 14.13
CA PRO A 127 -8.48 -3.53 13.62
C PRO A 127 -8.48 -3.84 12.13
N TRP A 128 -9.41 -4.68 11.71
CA TRP A 128 -9.61 -4.96 10.30
C TRP A 128 -10.05 -3.71 9.53
N LEU A 129 -9.39 -3.42 8.39
CA LEU A 129 -9.80 -2.37 7.45
C LEU A 129 -11.03 -2.85 6.66
N VAL A 130 -12.21 -2.39 7.07
CA VAL A 130 -13.49 -2.79 6.45
C VAL A 130 -13.61 -2.24 5.03
N THR A 131 -13.33 -0.95 4.85
CA THR A 131 -13.37 -0.28 3.54
C THR A 131 -12.70 1.10 3.60
N ARG A 132 -12.57 1.70 2.43
CA ARG A 132 -12.17 3.10 2.26
C ARG A 132 -13.27 3.87 1.53
N LEU A 133 -13.52 5.10 1.96
CA LEU A 133 -14.52 5.97 1.34
C LEU A 133 -13.88 6.74 0.18
N VAL A 134 -13.70 6.06 -0.94
CA VAL A 134 -13.15 6.67 -2.15
C VAL A 134 -14.14 7.69 -2.72
N SER A 135 -13.68 8.92 -2.94
CA SER A 135 -14.49 9.98 -3.54
C SER A 135 -14.77 9.76 -5.03
N SER A 136 -15.59 10.62 -5.60
CA SER A 136 -15.97 10.59 -7.02
C SER A 136 -14.80 10.78 -8.01
N GLY A 137 -13.61 11.17 -7.52
CA GLY A 137 -12.41 11.38 -8.34
C GLY A 137 -11.76 10.10 -8.90
N ARG A 138 -12.26 8.93 -8.54
CA ARG A 138 -11.78 7.62 -9.01
C ARG A 138 -10.30 7.31 -8.75
N GLU A 139 -9.67 8.04 -7.83
CA GLU A 139 -8.31 7.78 -7.37
C GLU A 139 -8.33 7.23 -5.95
N ASP A 140 -7.59 6.18 -5.70
CA ASP A 140 -7.47 5.57 -4.38
C ASP A 140 -5.99 5.49 -3.99
N ARG A 141 -5.69 5.83 -2.73
CA ARG A 141 -4.32 5.85 -2.18
C ARG A 141 -4.32 5.41 -0.72
N MET A 142 -3.24 4.75 -0.34
CA MET A 142 -2.81 4.58 1.04
C MET A 142 -1.41 5.16 1.15
N LEU A 143 -1.29 6.27 1.88
CA LEU A 143 -0.01 6.96 2.00
C LEU A 143 0.97 6.16 2.86
N VAL A 144 2.23 6.21 2.47
CA VAL A 144 3.37 5.69 3.21
C VAL A 144 4.32 6.82 3.56
N GLN A 145 4.93 6.77 4.74
CA GLN A 145 6.02 7.64 5.12
C GLN A 145 7.35 6.99 4.73
N ILE A 146 8.33 7.76 4.32
CA ILE A 146 9.61 7.23 3.84
C ILE A 146 10.29 6.33 4.88
N ASN A 147 10.15 6.67 6.17
CA ASN A 147 10.71 5.90 7.28
C ASN A 147 10.03 4.53 7.51
N ASP A 148 8.82 4.33 7.01
CA ASP A 148 8.09 3.06 7.10
C ASP A 148 8.23 2.21 5.82
N VAL A 149 8.94 2.74 4.80
CA VAL A 149 9.19 2.04 3.52
C VAL A 149 10.40 1.10 3.66
N PRO A 150 10.30 -0.16 3.22
CA PRO A 150 11.46 -1.06 3.20
C PRO A 150 12.61 -0.46 2.38
N PRO A 151 13.84 -0.39 2.91
CA PRO A 151 15.00 0.14 2.16
C PRO A 151 15.20 -0.52 0.80
N ILE A 152 14.91 -1.81 0.69
CA ILE A 152 15.04 -2.58 -0.55
C ILE A 152 14.12 -2.05 -1.67
N LEU A 153 12.95 -1.45 -1.32
CA LEU A 153 12.07 -0.83 -2.32
C LEU A 153 12.70 0.42 -2.94
N THR A 154 13.23 1.31 -2.10
CA THR A 154 13.89 2.53 -2.58
C THR A 154 15.13 2.22 -3.39
N GLN A 155 15.89 1.22 -2.96
CA GLN A 155 17.07 0.70 -3.68
C GLN A 155 16.68 0.14 -5.05
N ALA A 156 15.68 -0.74 -5.12
CA ALA A 156 15.18 -1.32 -6.38
C ALA A 156 14.66 -0.24 -7.34
N LEU A 157 13.92 0.74 -6.81
CA LEU A 157 13.39 1.85 -7.59
C LEU A 157 14.51 2.70 -8.21
N VAL A 158 15.50 3.07 -7.40
CA VAL A 158 16.67 3.85 -7.85
C VAL A 158 17.49 3.06 -8.85
N ALA A 159 17.76 1.77 -8.61
CA ALA A 159 18.54 0.94 -9.53
C ALA A 159 17.93 0.84 -10.93
N VAL A 160 16.61 0.91 -11.05
CA VAL A 160 15.90 0.69 -12.34
C VAL A 160 15.49 1.99 -13.01
N GLU A 161 14.98 2.95 -12.24
CA GLU A 161 14.37 4.16 -12.80
C GLU A 161 15.36 5.33 -12.85
N ASP A 162 16.31 5.42 -11.89
CA ASP A 162 17.19 6.58 -11.77
C ASP A 162 18.46 6.28 -10.95
N GLN A 163 19.42 5.56 -11.51
CA GLN A 163 20.62 5.10 -10.79
C GLN A 163 21.42 6.22 -10.10
N ASN A 164 21.35 7.44 -10.63
CA ASN A 164 22.04 8.61 -10.10
C ASN A 164 21.14 9.55 -9.31
N PHE A 165 19.99 9.06 -8.81
CA PHE A 165 18.97 9.88 -8.14
C PHE A 165 19.57 10.78 -7.06
N TYR A 166 20.44 10.26 -6.22
CA TYR A 166 21.05 11.02 -5.12
C TYR A 166 22.19 11.96 -5.55
N GLN A 167 22.62 11.92 -6.83
CA GLN A 167 23.78 12.66 -7.32
C GLN A 167 23.41 13.86 -8.21
N HIS A 168 22.25 13.84 -8.86
CA HIS A 168 21.81 14.93 -9.73
C HIS A 168 20.81 15.86 -9.06
N PHE A 169 20.60 17.05 -9.66
CA PHE A 169 19.63 18.07 -9.25
C PHE A 169 18.40 18.07 -10.18
N GLY A 170 17.58 17.01 -10.10
CA GLY A 170 16.29 16.91 -10.81
C GLY A 170 16.37 16.57 -12.29
N VAL A 171 17.47 16.86 -12.97
CA VAL A 171 17.73 16.52 -14.37
C VAL A 171 19.09 15.86 -14.48
N ALA A 172 19.19 14.80 -15.27
CA ALA A 172 20.42 14.04 -15.50
C ALA A 172 20.84 14.09 -16.99
N PRO A 173 21.55 15.15 -17.45
CA PRO A 173 21.91 15.32 -18.87
C PRO A 173 22.69 14.16 -19.45
N LEU A 174 23.62 13.58 -18.68
CA LEU A 174 24.41 12.41 -19.10
C LEU A 174 23.52 11.16 -19.28
N SER A 175 22.51 10.99 -18.44
CA SER A 175 21.55 9.89 -18.59
C SER A 175 20.66 10.07 -19.83
N ILE A 176 20.30 11.31 -20.15
CA ILE A 176 19.56 11.64 -21.38
C ILE A 176 20.40 11.31 -22.61
N LEU A 177 21.69 11.70 -22.63
CA LEU A 177 22.60 11.41 -23.73
C LEU A 177 22.83 9.90 -23.90
N ARG A 178 23.06 9.18 -22.80
CA ARG A 178 23.20 7.72 -22.79
C ARG A 178 21.95 7.02 -23.35
N ALA A 179 20.76 7.44 -22.88
CA ALA A 179 19.50 6.89 -23.36
C ALA A 179 19.27 7.18 -24.85
N LEU A 180 19.65 8.37 -25.33
CA LEU A 180 19.57 8.73 -26.75
C LEU A 180 20.45 7.81 -27.59
N MET A 181 21.71 7.62 -27.19
CA MET A 181 22.63 6.73 -27.88
C MET A 181 22.15 5.28 -27.92
N ALA A 182 21.67 4.77 -26.78
CA ALA A 182 21.10 3.41 -26.68
C ALA A 182 19.88 3.22 -27.60
N ASN A 183 18.99 4.22 -27.65
CA ASN A 183 17.78 4.17 -28.48
C ASN A 183 18.09 4.26 -29.98
N ILE A 184 19.08 5.09 -30.39
CA ILE A 184 19.53 5.17 -31.75
C ILE A 184 20.14 3.83 -32.17
N SER A 185 21.05 3.28 -31.35
CA SER A 185 21.71 1.99 -31.63
C SER A 185 20.71 0.83 -31.73
N ALA A 186 19.66 0.85 -30.94
CA ALA A 186 18.62 -0.21 -30.94
C ALA A 186 17.53 0.00 -32.00
N GLY A 187 17.47 1.15 -32.67
CA GLY A 187 16.40 1.52 -33.63
C GLY A 187 15.00 1.63 -32.99
N ARG A 188 14.92 1.61 -31.66
CA ARG A 188 13.67 1.70 -30.87
C ARG A 188 13.93 2.25 -29.48
N THR A 189 12.89 2.70 -28.80
CA THR A 189 13.01 3.17 -27.42
C THR A 189 13.24 1.99 -26.47
N VAL A 190 14.48 1.80 -26.02
CA VAL A 190 14.87 0.74 -25.06
C VAL A 190 15.17 1.31 -23.67
N GLN A 191 15.65 2.56 -23.58
CA GLN A 191 16.05 3.21 -22.34
C GLN A 191 15.38 4.59 -22.18
N GLY A 192 14.90 4.89 -20.98
CA GLY A 192 14.40 6.22 -20.60
C GLY A 192 15.52 7.08 -20.01
N GLY A 193 15.50 8.39 -20.29
CA GLY A 193 16.45 9.34 -19.73
C GLY A 193 15.81 10.34 -18.75
N SER A 194 14.59 10.13 -18.30
CA SER A 194 13.90 11.00 -17.33
C SER A 194 14.16 10.53 -15.91
N THR A 195 14.46 11.47 -15.02
CA THR A 195 14.69 11.21 -13.58
C THR A 195 13.38 10.93 -12.83
N LEU A 196 13.48 10.37 -11.60
CA LEU A 196 12.34 10.21 -10.70
C LEU A 196 11.66 11.55 -10.40
N THR A 197 12.42 12.62 -10.20
CA THR A 197 11.89 13.97 -9.97
C THR A 197 11.10 14.48 -11.18
N GLN A 198 11.59 14.26 -12.40
CA GLN A 198 10.87 14.59 -13.62
C GLN A 198 9.58 13.77 -13.79
N GLN A 199 9.63 12.48 -13.44
CA GLN A 199 8.43 11.62 -13.45
C GLN A 199 7.39 12.10 -12.44
N LEU A 200 7.83 12.50 -11.23
CA LEU A 200 6.95 13.08 -10.19
C LEU A 200 6.29 14.38 -10.68
N VAL A 201 7.08 15.30 -11.25
CA VAL A 201 6.55 16.54 -11.84
C VAL A 201 5.50 16.25 -12.90
N LYS A 202 5.81 15.34 -13.83
CA LYS A 202 4.88 14.95 -14.88
C LYS A 202 3.54 14.45 -14.30
N ASN A 203 3.58 13.65 -13.27
CA ASN A 203 2.39 13.03 -12.68
C ASN A 203 1.56 14.06 -11.88
N LEU A 204 2.20 14.97 -11.13
CA LEU A 204 1.51 15.94 -10.25
C LEU A 204 1.00 17.20 -10.96
N PHE A 205 1.72 17.67 -12.00
CA PHE A 205 1.53 19.03 -12.54
C PHE A 205 1.26 19.11 -14.03
N LEU A 206 1.51 18.02 -14.78
CA LEU A 206 1.50 18.10 -16.25
C LEU A 206 0.46 17.16 -16.86
N THR A 207 0.00 17.53 -18.06
CA THR A 207 -0.89 16.71 -18.87
C THR A 207 -0.11 15.60 -19.59
N ARG A 208 -0.85 14.60 -20.15
CA ARG A 208 -0.26 13.50 -20.92
C ARG A 208 0.22 13.91 -22.32
N GLU A 209 0.08 15.16 -22.69
CA GLU A 209 0.49 15.68 -23.98
C GLU A 209 2.00 15.59 -24.18
N LYS A 210 2.44 15.18 -25.38
CA LYS A 210 3.85 15.02 -25.71
C LYS A 210 4.31 16.22 -26.52
N SER A 211 4.92 17.22 -25.85
CA SER A 211 5.52 18.39 -26.51
C SER A 211 6.88 18.74 -25.89
N LEU A 212 7.73 19.38 -26.66
CA LEU A 212 9.03 19.89 -26.17
C LEU A 212 8.85 20.97 -25.10
N VAL A 213 7.83 21.81 -25.24
CA VAL A 213 7.50 22.85 -24.26
C VAL A 213 7.12 22.23 -22.93
N ARG A 214 6.28 21.18 -22.95
CA ARG A 214 5.95 20.43 -21.75
C ARG A 214 7.20 19.79 -21.12
N LYS A 215 8.12 19.26 -21.93
CA LYS A 215 9.37 18.66 -21.42
C LYS A 215 10.32 19.70 -20.81
N ALA A 216 10.39 20.89 -21.38
CA ALA A 216 11.13 22.01 -20.79
C ALA A 216 10.52 22.47 -19.46
N LYS A 217 9.18 22.60 -19.39
CA LYS A 217 8.46 22.90 -18.15
C LYS A 217 8.73 21.82 -17.08
N GLU A 218 8.68 20.55 -17.45
CA GLU A 218 8.99 19.41 -16.58
C GLU A 218 10.40 19.54 -15.98
N ALA A 219 11.41 19.85 -16.80
CA ALA A 219 12.78 20.02 -16.36
C ALA A 219 12.93 21.22 -15.40
N MET A 220 12.32 22.37 -15.71
CA MET A 220 12.35 23.54 -14.84
C MET A 220 11.71 23.25 -13.48
N MET A 221 10.53 22.64 -13.46
CA MET A 221 9.86 22.27 -12.21
C MET A 221 10.64 21.24 -11.41
N ALA A 222 11.31 20.28 -12.08
CA ALA A 222 12.18 19.29 -11.42
C ALA A 222 13.36 19.98 -10.71
N LEU A 223 14.00 20.97 -11.34
CA LEU A 223 15.07 21.76 -10.72
C LEU A 223 14.55 22.53 -9.50
N ILE A 224 13.40 23.16 -9.60
CA ILE A 224 12.79 23.93 -8.47
C ILE A 224 12.51 22.99 -7.30
N ILE A 225 11.94 21.81 -7.54
CA ILE A 225 11.64 20.81 -6.51
C ILE A 225 12.91 20.38 -5.79
N GLU A 226 13.98 20.10 -6.51
CA GLU A 226 15.26 19.65 -5.94
C GLU A 226 15.97 20.76 -5.12
N VAL A 227 15.74 22.02 -5.43
CA VAL A 227 16.26 23.14 -4.62
C VAL A 227 15.46 23.30 -3.31
N ARG A 228 14.16 22.99 -3.33
CA ARG A 228 13.28 23.21 -2.18
C ARG A 228 13.14 22.01 -1.24
N TYR A 229 13.23 20.81 -1.74
CA TYR A 229 12.89 19.61 -1.00
C TYR A 229 14.04 18.58 -1.01
N SER A 230 14.23 17.90 0.09
CA SER A 230 15.22 16.84 0.20
C SER A 230 14.84 15.65 -0.70
N LYS A 231 15.83 14.83 -1.05
CA LYS A 231 15.65 13.59 -1.83
C LYS A 231 14.60 12.66 -1.20
N ASP A 232 14.58 12.57 0.12
CA ASP A 232 13.61 11.72 0.84
C ASP A 232 12.18 12.23 0.69
N VAL A 233 11.96 13.54 0.74
CA VAL A 233 10.62 14.16 0.51
C VAL A 233 10.17 13.94 -0.93
N ILE A 234 11.08 14.04 -1.90
CA ILE A 234 10.80 13.79 -3.32
C ILE A 234 10.45 12.33 -3.54
N LEU A 235 11.24 11.42 -2.96
CA LEU A 235 11.03 9.98 -3.06
C LEU A 235 9.71 9.55 -2.40
N GLU A 236 9.41 10.06 -1.19
CA GLU A 236 8.12 9.84 -0.53
C GLU A 236 6.95 10.29 -1.40
N ALA A 237 7.05 11.49 -1.97
CA ALA A 237 6.03 12.00 -2.88
C ALA A 237 5.86 11.10 -4.11
N TYR A 238 6.95 10.60 -4.69
CA TYR A 238 6.91 9.68 -5.82
C TYR A 238 6.25 8.34 -5.45
N LEU A 239 6.65 7.74 -4.32
CA LEU A 239 6.10 6.48 -3.83
C LEU A 239 4.59 6.54 -3.58
N ASN A 240 4.07 7.71 -3.24
CA ASN A 240 2.64 7.94 -3.01
C ASN A 240 1.86 8.37 -4.26
N GLU A 241 2.55 8.89 -5.31
CA GLU A 241 1.89 9.41 -6.51
C GLU A 241 1.83 8.42 -7.67
N VAL A 242 2.79 7.51 -7.80
CA VAL A 242 2.93 6.68 -8.98
C VAL A 242 1.69 5.79 -9.22
N PHE A 243 1.18 5.79 -10.46
CA PHE A 243 0.08 4.92 -10.87
C PHE A 243 0.59 3.49 -11.08
N LEU A 244 -0.03 2.51 -10.42
CA LEU A 244 0.41 1.11 -10.43
C LEU A 244 -0.66 0.12 -10.90
N GLY A 245 -1.88 0.58 -11.18
CA GLY A 245 -2.91 -0.32 -11.68
C GLY A 245 -4.31 0.25 -11.64
N GLN A 246 -5.28 -0.60 -11.98
CA GLN A 246 -6.70 -0.26 -12.05
C GLN A 246 -7.51 -1.32 -11.32
N ASN A 247 -8.38 -0.90 -10.41
CA ASN A 247 -9.35 -1.73 -9.71
C ASN A 247 -10.77 -1.30 -10.09
N GLY A 248 -11.37 -1.97 -11.07
CA GLY A 248 -12.60 -1.50 -11.70
C GLY A 248 -12.42 -0.12 -12.29
N ASP A 249 -13.24 0.85 -11.87
CA ASP A 249 -13.16 2.25 -12.34
C ASP A 249 -12.16 3.09 -11.53
N THR A 250 -11.53 2.53 -10.50
CA THR A 250 -10.67 3.28 -9.57
C THR A 250 -9.21 2.98 -9.84
N GLY A 251 -8.40 4.03 -10.06
CA GLY A 251 -6.96 3.92 -10.21
C GLY A 251 -6.28 3.59 -8.88
N VAL A 252 -5.29 2.71 -8.93
CA VAL A 252 -4.43 2.32 -7.81
C VAL A 252 -3.18 3.18 -7.86
N TYR A 253 -3.08 4.13 -6.93
CA TYR A 253 -1.96 5.06 -6.84
C TYR A 253 -1.13 4.81 -5.58
N GLY A 254 0.17 4.88 -5.73
CA GLY A 254 1.15 4.68 -4.67
C GLY A 254 1.39 3.22 -4.30
N PHE A 255 2.59 2.99 -3.76
CA PHE A 255 3.03 1.64 -3.36
C PHE A 255 2.27 1.10 -2.16
N GLY A 256 1.83 1.98 -1.25
CA GLY A 256 1.05 1.57 -0.08
C GLY A 256 -0.28 0.90 -0.46
N LEU A 257 -1.02 1.46 -1.43
CA LEU A 257 -2.24 0.82 -1.92
C LEU A 257 -1.95 -0.37 -2.83
N ALA A 258 -0.91 -0.28 -3.67
CA ALA A 258 -0.54 -1.35 -4.59
C ALA A 258 -0.15 -2.64 -3.87
N SER A 259 0.49 -2.55 -2.69
CA SER A 259 0.84 -3.71 -1.87
C SER A 259 -0.42 -4.49 -1.45
N TYR A 260 -1.45 -3.80 -1.00
CA TYR A 260 -2.74 -4.44 -0.70
C TYR A 260 -3.48 -4.93 -1.96
N PHE A 261 -3.42 -4.16 -3.04
CA PHE A 261 -4.10 -4.54 -4.29
C PHE A 261 -3.55 -5.82 -4.90
N TYR A 262 -2.24 -6.01 -4.89
CA TYR A 262 -1.61 -7.18 -5.49
C TYR A 262 -1.35 -8.32 -4.51
N TYR A 263 -1.07 -8.00 -3.22
CA TYR A 263 -0.57 -8.98 -2.25
C TYR A 263 -1.37 -9.07 -0.95
N ASP A 264 -2.39 -8.20 -0.76
CA ASP A 264 -3.26 -8.17 0.43
C ASP A 264 -2.50 -7.96 1.76
N ARG A 265 -1.34 -7.29 1.71
CA ARG A 265 -0.43 -7.06 2.84
C ARG A 265 0.16 -5.65 2.84
N PRO A 266 0.58 -5.15 4.01
CA PRO A 266 1.34 -3.91 4.11
C PRO A 266 2.65 -3.97 3.31
N LEU A 267 3.10 -2.82 2.85
CA LEU A 267 4.28 -2.68 1.99
C LEU A 267 5.57 -3.24 2.63
N ASN A 268 5.72 -3.07 3.95
CA ASN A 268 6.88 -3.55 4.72
C ASN A 268 6.90 -5.07 4.96
N GLU A 269 5.88 -5.80 4.52
CA GLU A 269 5.81 -7.26 4.61
C GLU A 269 6.01 -7.96 3.26
N LEU A 270 6.24 -7.17 2.19
CA LEU A 270 6.49 -7.73 0.88
C LEU A 270 7.90 -8.32 0.78
N SER A 271 8.00 -9.46 0.11
CA SER A 271 9.28 -10.05 -0.25
C SER A 271 9.97 -9.29 -1.38
N ILE A 272 11.25 -9.54 -1.58
CA ILE A 272 12.07 -8.84 -2.60
C ILE A 272 11.48 -9.03 -4.02
N ASP A 273 11.03 -10.22 -4.36
CA ASP A 273 10.42 -10.52 -5.67
C ASP A 273 9.06 -9.81 -5.86
N GLU A 274 8.29 -9.65 -4.80
CA GLU A 274 7.03 -8.88 -4.80
C GLU A 274 7.30 -7.38 -4.97
N ILE A 275 8.28 -6.85 -4.25
CA ILE A 275 8.77 -5.46 -4.41
C ILE A 275 9.28 -5.23 -5.84
N ALA A 276 10.12 -6.13 -6.36
CA ALA A 276 10.63 -6.06 -7.73
C ALA A 276 9.50 -6.11 -8.77
N THR A 277 8.43 -6.85 -8.49
CA THR A 277 7.23 -6.87 -9.34
C THR A 277 6.55 -5.50 -9.35
N LEU A 278 6.31 -4.88 -8.18
CA LEU A 278 5.69 -3.55 -8.09
C LEU A 278 6.54 -2.48 -8.80
N VAL A 279 7.85 -2.49 -8.60
CA VAL A 279 8.77 -1.57 -9.32
C VAL A 279 8.72 -1.83 -10.83
N GLY A 280 8.65 -3.08 -11.24
CA GLY A 280 8.54 -3.44 -12.65
C GLY A 280 7.29 -2.89 -13.35
N ILE A 281 6.17 -2.86 -12.66
CA ILE A 281 4.87 -2.38 -13.19
C ILE A 281 4.92 -0.90 -13.56
N ILE A 282 5.74 -0.07 -12.90
CA ILE A 282 5.83 1.39 -13.14
C ILE A 282 6.01 1.72 -14.61
N LYS A 283 6.83 0.98 -15.32
CA LYS A 283 7.14 1.22 -16.74
C LYS A 283 5.92 1.22 -17.64
N GLY A 284 4.88 0.48 -17.25
CA GLY A 284 3.62 0.39 -18.00
C GLY A 284 2.58 -0.42 -17.24
N PRO A 285 1.83 0.19 -16.32
CA PRO A 285 0.92 -0.52 -15.41
C PRO A 285 -0.16 -1.36 -16.08
N SER A 286 -0.60 -0.98 -17.27
CA SER A 286 -1.55 -1.79 -18.04
C SER A 286 -0.87 -2.93 -18.79
N TYR A 287 0.33 -2.67 -19.35
CA TYR A 287 1.07 -3.63 -20.18
C TYR A 287 1.74 -4.73 -19.35
N TYR A 288 2.25 -4.37 -18.16
CA TYR A 288 2.90 -5.28 -17.21
C TYR A 288 1.99 -5.68 -16.06
N ASN A 289 0.66 -5.55 -16.20
CA ASN A 289 -0.27 -5.96 -15.16
C ASN A 289 -0.17 -7.48 -14.89
N PRO A 290 0.24 -7.92 -13.70
CA PRO A 290 0.50 -9.33 -13.45
C PRO A 290 -0.78 -10.18 -13.41
N ARG A 291 -1.96 -9.57 -13.19
CA ARG A 291 -3.26 -10.28 -13.27
C ARG A 291 -3.69 -10.55 -14.71
N LYS A 292 -3.33 -9.64 -15.64
CA LYS A 292 -3.73 -9.73 -17.06
C LYS A 292 -2.64 -10.34 -17.93
N HIS A 293 -1.38 -10.07 -17.61
CA HIS A 293 -0.21 -10.41 -18.41
C HIS A 293 0.92 -10.98 -17.53
N PRO A 294 0.70 -12.16 -16.87
CA PRO A 294 1.63 -12.69 -15.86
C PRO A 294 3.04 -12.93 -16.43
N GLN A 295 3.15 -13.40 -17.67
CA GLN A 295 4.45 -13.65 -18.30
C GLN A 295 5.25 -12.36 -18.52
N ARG A 296 4.60 -11.30 -19.04
CA ARG A 296 5.27 -9.98 -19.22
C ARG A 296 5.69 -9.37 -17.88
N ALA A 297 4.86 -9.54 -16.86
CA ALA A 297 5.18 -9.09 -15.51
C ALA A 297 6.37 -9.84 -14.93
N LEU A 298 6.44 -11.16 -15.13
CA LEU A 298 7.56 -12.01 -14.71
C LEU A 298 8.88 -11.58 -15.38
N GLU A 299 8.87 -11.41 -16.70
CA GLU A 299 10.03 -10.93 -17.45
C GLU A 299 10.48 -9.55 -16.95
N ARG A 300 9.53 -8.63 -16.72
CA ARG A 300 9.84 -7.29 -16.24
C ARG A 300 10.36 -7.29 -14.80
N ARG A 301 9.81 -8.11 -13.91
CA ARG A 301 10.34 -8.34 -12.56
C ARG A 301 11.79 -8.82 -12.61
N ASN A 302 12.10 -9.78 -13.49
CA ASN A 302 13.46 -10.33 -13.61
C ASN A 302 14.46 -9.29 -14.13
N ILE A 303 14.02 -8.31 -14.95
CA ILE A 303 14.86 -7.15 -15.32
C ILE A 303 15.16 -6.29 -14.08
N VAL A 304 14.16 -6.06 -13.19
CA VAL A 304 14.38 -5.32 -11.94
C VAL A 304 15.37 -6.06 -11.05
N LEU A 305 15.17 -7.36 -10.81
CA LEU A 305 16.08 -8.18 -10.01
C LEU A 305 17.52 -8.17 -10.57
N ARG A 306 17.66 -8.20 -11.89
CA ARG A 306 18.97 -8.07 -12.55
C ARG A 306 19.62 -6.72 -12.26
N SER A 307 18.87 -5.62 -12.37
CA SER A 307 19.40 -4.28 -12.07
C SER A 307 19.81 -4.14 -10.60
N MET A 308 19.06 -4.76 -9.68
CA MET A 308 19.43 -4.83 -8.26
C MET A 308 20.72 -5.63 -8.05
N PHE A 309 20.89 -6.76 -8.73
CA PHE A 309 22.09 -7.56 -8.68
C PHE A 309 23.31 -6.79 -9.25
N GLU A 310 23.16 -6.18 -10.41
CA GLU A 310 24.22 -5.36 -11.07
C GLU A 310 24.61 -4.14 -10.21
N SER A 311 23.71 -3.67 -9.35
CA SER A 311 23.94 -2.59 -8.37
C SER A 311 24.43 -3.09 -7.00
N ASN A 312 24.82 -4.36 -6.87
CA ASN A 312 25.31 -5.01 -5.65
C ASN A 312 24.29 -4.98 -4.47
N GLN A 313 23.00 -4.96 -4.77
CA GLN A 313 21.92 -5.01 -3.77
C GLN A 313 21.47 -6.44 -3.46
N LEU A 314 21.81 -7.39 -4.30
CA LEU A 314 21.55 -8.82 -4.15
C LEU A 314 22.85 -9.60 -4.30
N SER A 315 23.00 -10.62 -3.48
CA SER A 315 24.05 -11.63 -3.68
C SER A 315 23.75 -12.53 -4.90
N PRO A 316 24.75 -13.21 -5.49
CA PRO A 316 24.51 -14.14 -6.60
C PRO A 316 23.48 -15.24 -6.28
N ASN A 317 23.51 -15.79 -5.06
CA ASN A 317 22.58 -16.84 -4.64
C ASN A 317 21.15 -16.29 -4.51
N GLU A 318 20.95 -15.15 -3.85
CA GLU A 318 19.64 -14.51 -3.75
C GLU A 318 19.05 -14.18 -5.14
N TYR A 319 19.88 -13.66 -6.06
CA TYR A 319 19.41 -13.37 -7.41
C TYR A 319 18.95 -14.64 -8.13
N GLN A 320 19.73 -15.73 -8.07
CA GLN A 320 19.38 -17.02 -8.69
C GLN A 320 18.07 -17.58 -8.11
N ASP A 321 17.90 -17.56 -6.80
CA ASP A 321 16.69 -18.03 -6.14
C ASP A 321 15.47 -17.19 -6.55
N LEU A 322 15.58 -15.87 -6.49
CA LEU A 322 14.48 -14.94 -6.74
C LEU A 322 13.96 -14.99 -8.19
N VAL A 323 14.84 -15.14 -9.19
CA VAL A 323 14.42 -15.17 -10.61
C VAL A 323 13.62 -16.42 -10.98
N THR A 324 13.74 -17.51 -10.20
CA THR A 324 13.01 -18.76 -10.43
C THR A 324 11.59 -18.74 -9.83
N LEU A 325 11.33 -17.85 -8.87
CA LEU A 325 10.04 -17.77 -8.21
C LEU A 325 8.91 -17.37 -9.17
N PRO A 326 7.74 -18.01 -9.14
CA PRO A 326 6.57 -17.53 -9.86
C PRO A 326 5.98 -16.29 -9.18
N ILE A 327 5.30 -15.42 -9.94
CA ILE A 327 4.53 -14.34 -9.34
C ILE A 327 3.28 -14.93 -8.68
N LYS A 328 3.14 -14.77 -7.37
CA LYS A 328 1.98 -15.18 -6.58
C LYS A 328 1.21 -13.95 -6.14
N LEU A 329 0.01 -13.76 -6.66
CA LEU A 329 -0.85 -12.63 -6.31
C LEU A 329 -1.93 -13.06 -5.33
N ALA A 330 -2.25 -12.18 -4.39
CA ALA A 330 -3.44 -12.34 -3.58
C ALA A 330 -4.72 -12.10 -4.40
N SER A 331 -5.86 -12.55 -3.87
CA SER A 331 -7.17 -12.37 -4.52
C SER A 331 -7.59 -10.89 -4.64
N GLY A 332 -6.95 -9.98 -3.90
CA GLY A 332 -7.34 -8.58 -3.77
C GLY A 332 -8.68 -8.41 -3.04
N ALA A 333 -9.03 -9.38 -2.20
CA ALA A 333 -10.32 -9.41 -1.51
C ALA A 333 -10.46 -8.26 -0.49
N SER A 334 -9.37 -7.82 0.12
CA SER A 334 -9.36 -6.70 1.07
C SER A 334 -9.78 -5.37 0.44
N LEU A 335 -9.59 -5.19 -0.86
CA LEU A 335 -9.94 -3.98 -1.60
C LEU A 335 -11.28 -4.06 -2.34
N LYS A 336 -12.04 -5.15 -2.20
CA LYS A 336 -13.36 -5.26 -2.83
C LYS A 336 -14.33 -4.26 -2.21
N LYS A 337 -14.94 -3.44 -3.06
CA LYS A 337 -16.01 -2.52 -2.67
C LYS A 337 -17.25 -3.31 -2.27
N GLY A 338 -18.01 -2.79 -1.29
CA GLY A 338 -19.36 -3.29 -0.99
C GLY A 338 -19.44 -4.42 0.03
N LYS A 339 -18.38 -4.70 0.80
CA LYS A 339 -18.50 -5.56 1.98
C LYS A 339 -19.39 -4.89 3.02
N HIS A 340 -20.30 -5.67 3.61
CA HIS A 340 -21.22 -5.26 4.69
C HIS A 340 -22.05 -4.01 4.34
N PRO A 341 -22.89 -4.03 3.25
CA PRO A 341 -23.54 -2.83 2.73
C PRO A 341 -24.46 -2.16 3.75
N ALA A 342 -25.24 -2.93 4.50
CA ALA A 342 -26.15 -2.40 5.53
C ALA A 342 -25.39 -1.69 6.65
N PHE A 343 -24.29 -2.29 7.14
CA PHE A 343 -23.42 -1.66 8.15
C PHE A 343 -22.79 -0.38 7.59
N MET A 344 -22.29 -0.41 6.36
CA MET A 344 -21.65 0.75 5.74
C MET A 344 -22.64 1.90 5.49
N ASP A 345 -23.91 1.61 5.23
CA ASP A 345 -24.93 2.66 5.12
C ASP A 345 -25.21 3.33 6.47
N GLN A 346 -25.17 2.56 7.57
CA GLN A 346 -25.25 3.13 8.92
C GLN A 346 -24.04 4.01 9.21
N VAL A 347 -22.83 3.52 8.97
CA VAL A 347 -21.59 4.30 9.15
C VAL A 347 -21.64 5.62 8.37
N ARG A 348 -22.09 5.60 7.11
CA ARG A 348 -22.23 6.81 6.29
C ARG A 348 -23.25 7.80 6.85
N ARG A 349 -24.36 7.31 7.44
CA ARG A 349 -25.35 8.17 8.09
C ARG A 349 -24.79 8.85 9.33
N GLU A 350 -24.13 8.08 10.19
CA GLU A 350 -23.50 8.60 11.41
C GLU A 350 -22.37 9.58 11.11
N LEU A 351 -21.51 9.26 10.15
CA LEU A 351 -20.43 10.18 9.72
C LEU A 351 -20.96 11.51 9.20
N ARG A 352 -22.13 11.53 8.55
CA ARG A 352 -22.74 12.80 8.10
C ARG A 352 -23.22 13.67 9.24
N LEU A 353 -23.60 13.05 10.37
CA LEU A 353 -24.03 13.79 11.57
C LEU A 353 -22.87 14.36 12.37
N VAL A 354 -21.70 13.69 12.31
CA VAL A 354 -20.50 14.06 13.08
C VAL A 354 -19.54 14.94 12.29
N LEU A 355 -19.50 14.79 10.97
CA LEU A 355 -18.58 15.48 10.08
C LEU A 355 -19.35 16.42 9.12
N ASP A 356 -19.50 17.67 9.52
CA ASP A 356 -20.19 18.71 8.73
C ASP A 356 -19.43 19.09 7.46
N ASN A 357 -18.10 18.87 7.42
CA ASN A 357 -17.25 19.24 6.29
C ASN A 357 -16.91 18.03 5.41
N PRO A 358 -17.32 18.02 4.11
CA PRO A 358 -16.96 16.97 3.17
C PRO A 358 -15.45 16.80 2.95
N ASP A 359 -14.65 17.86 3.12
CA ASP A 359 -13.20 17.82 2.92
C ASP A 359 -12.48 16.96 3.95
N ILE A 360 -13.04 16.81 5.15
CA ILE A 360 -12.51 15.94 6.20
C ILE A 360 -12.52 14.47 5.75
N ARG A 361 -13.48 14.06 4.91
CA ARG A 361 -13.54 12.69 4.35
C ARG A 361 -12.40 12.35 3.39
N GLN A 362 -11.70 13.35 2.91
CA GLN A 362 -10.58 13.22 1.96
C GLN A 362 -9.21 13.51 2.61
N SER A 363 -9.18 13.69 3.92
CA SER A 363 -7.97 13.98 4.70
C SER A 363 -7.25 12.75 5.25
N GLY A 364 -7.62 11.55 4.82
CA GLY A 364 -7.02 10.29 5.31
C GLY A 364 -7.51 9.90 6.71
N LEU A 365 -8.68 10.38 7.13
CA LEU A 365 -9.25 10.11 8.43
C LEU A 365 -9.37 8.60 8.69
N LYS A 366 -8.92 8.13 9.86
CA LYS A 366 -9.18 6.79 10.36
C LYS A 366 -10.44 6.81 11.22
N VAL A 367 -11.44 6.07 10.82
CA VAL A 367 -12.72 5.94 11.53
C VAL A 367 -12.79 4.55 12.16
N PHE A 368 -12.75 4.49 13.49
CA PHE A 368 -12.89 3.27 14.24
C PHE A 368 -14.36 3.05 14.58
N THR A 369 -14.88 1.89 14.21
CA THR A 369 -16.28 1.52 14.48
C THR A 369 -16.37 0.49 15.60
N THR A 370 -17.58 0.16 15.99
CA THR A 370 -17.88 -0.90 16.98
C THR A 370 -18.05 -2.28 16.33
N LEU A 371 -17.84 -2.41 15.00
CA LEU A 371 -18.01 -3.67 14.28
C LEU A 371 -17.11 -4.77 14.85
N ASP A 372 -17.71 -5.85 15.31
CA ASP A 372 -17.00 -7.09 15.60
C ASP A 372 -16.85 -7.88 14.30
N SER A 373 -15.63 -7.91 13.75
CA SER A 373 -15.32 -8.57 12.49
C SER A 373 -15.64 -10.06 12.48
N ASN A 374 -15.35 -10.76 13.57
CA ASN A 374 -15.62 -12.19 13.72
C ASN A 374 -17.10 -12.49 13.86
N ALA A 375 -17.84 -11.72 14.68
CA ALA A 375 -19.28 -11.86 14.84
C ALA A 375 -20.00 -11.59 13.51
N GLN A 376 -19.62 -10.53 12.80
CA GLN A 376 -20.19 -10.18 11.50
C GLN A 376 -19.98 -11.29 10.46
N MET A 377 -18.77 -11.83 10.34
CA MET A 377 -18.49 -12.91 9.40
C MET A 377 -19.26 -14.20 9.73
N LYS A 378 -19.35 -14.55 11.02
CA LYS A 378 -20.12 -15.72 11.48
C LYS A 378 -21.61 -15.55 11.17
N ALA A 379 -22.17 -14.35 11.39
CA ALA A 379 -23.56 -14.03 11.08
C ALA A 379 -23.85 -14.12 9.56
N GLU A 380 -23.01 -13.52 8.73
CA GLU A 380 -23.15 -13.58 7.27
C GLU A 380 -23.06 -15.02 6.74
N ARG A 381 -22.12 -15.81 7.27
CA ARG A 381 -22.01 -17.23 6.92
C ARG A 381 -23.28 -17.99 7.31
N ALA A 382 -23.77 -17.80 8.52
CA ALA A 382 -24.98 -18.47 9.02
C ALA A 382 -26.21 -18.13 8.16
N VAL A 383 -26.38 -16.87 7.78
CA VAL A 383 -27.45 -16.44 6.86
C VAL A 383 -27.31 -17.09 5.50
N SER A 384 -26.11 -17.04 4.89
CA SER A 384 -25.85 -17.62 3.57
C SER A 384 -26.09 -19.12 3.53
N GLU A 385 -25.58 -19.85 4.51
CA GLU A 385 -25.76 -21.32 4.63
C GLU A 385 -27.22 -21.67 4.92
N GLY A 386 -27.88 -20.86 5.77
CA GLY A 386 -29.29 -21.03 6.09
C GLY A 386 -30.20 -20.86 4.88
N VAL A 387 -29.97 -19.80 4.09
CA VAL A 387 -30.69 -19.55 2.84
C VAL A 387 -30.49 -20.68 1.85
N ALA A 388 -29.24 -21.05 1.57
CA ALA A 388 -28.93 -22.14 0.64
C ALA A 388 -29.57 -23.49 1.04
N LYS A 389 -29.62 -23.78 2.36
CA LYS A 389 -30.31 -24.97 2.88
C LYS A 389 -31.82 -24.93 2.65
N GLN A 390 -32.45 -23.75 2.83
CA GLN A 390 -33.88 -23.59 2.61
C GLN A 390 -34.23 -23.64 1.12
N GLU A 391 -33.45 -23.01 0.25
CA GLU A 391 -33.63 -23.06 -1.20
C GLU A 391 -33.56 -24.50 -1.70
N LYS A 392 -32.57 -25.27 -1.25
CA LYS A 392 -32.45 -26.69 -1.56
C LYS A 392 -33.65 -27.51 -1.08
N ARG A 393 -34.17 -27.22 0.12
CA ARG A 393 -35.32 -27.93 0.72
C ARG A 393 -36.62 -27.66 -0.01
N ILE A 394 -36.80 -26.41 -0.46
CA ILE A 394 -38.07 -25.96 -1.11
C ILE A 394 -38.02 -26.13 -2.63
N GLY A 395 -36.83 -26.30 -3.22
CA GLY A 395 -36.63 -26.38 -4.67
C GLY A 395 -36.83 -25.05 -5.41
N LYS A 396 -36.71 -23.93 -4.70
CA LYS A 396 -36.81 -22.56 -5.25
C LYS A 396 -35.61 -21.76 -4.83
N SER A 397 -35.14 -20.85 -5.68
CA SER A 397 -34.04 -19.92 -5.41
C SER A 397 -34.55 -18.48 -5.25
N GLY A 398 -33.71 -17.60 -4.72
CA GLY A 398 -33.99 -16.17 -4.58
C GLY A 398 -34.62 -15.77 -3.23
N PHE A 399 -34.40 -16.57 -2.18
CA PHE A 399 -34.81 -16.18 -0.83
C PHE A 399 -33.88 -15.10 -0.29
N GLU A 400 -34.48 -14.11 0.36
CA GLU A 400 -33.76 -13.07 1.10
C GLU A 400 -33.89 -13.35 2.60
N ALA A 401 -32.82 -13.13 3.34
CA ALA A 401 -32.78 -13.25 4.79
C ALA A 401 -31.88 -12.19 5.42
N ALA A 402 -32.18 -11.81 6.66
CA ALA A 402 -31.38 -10.90 7.43
C ALA A 402 -31.20 -11.43 8.86
N MET A 403 -30.08 -11.07 9.50
CA MET A 403 -29.79 -11.37 10.90
C MET A 403 -29.32 -10.10 11.60
N ILE A 404 -29.83 -9.86 12.80
CA ILE A 404 -29.36 -8.81 13.69
C ILE A 404 -28.84 -9.52 14.95
N VAL A 405 -27.63 -9.21 15.35
CA VAL A 405 -27.01 -9.66 16.60
C VAL A 405 -26.86 -8.44 17.48
N THR A 406 -27.45 -8.45 18.67
CA THR A 406 -27.43 -7.36 19.65
C THR A 406 -26.67 -7.77 20.90
#